data_bde5ae231575c112ced7b0ba91a407aa
#
_entry.id   bde5ae231575c112ced7b0ba91a407aa
#
_cell.length_a   1.000
_cell.length_b   1.000
_cell.length_c   1.000
_cell.angle_alpha   90.00
_cell.angle_beta   90.00
_cell.angle_gamma   90.00
#
_symmetry.space_group_name_H-M   'P 1'
#
loop_
_entity.id
_entity.type
_entity.pdbx_description
1 polymer ?
#
loop_
_entity_poly.entity_id
_entity_poly.type
_entity_poly.pdbx_seq_one_letter_code
_entity_poly.pdbx_strand_id
1 'polypeptide(L)'
;KELEQLKKDIDAGKDVTRDPVYAQTANSHGENDYGDTYVEINLTAQHLYFYKNGNLVVDSDFVSGNISKGNGTPVGAYPVTYTERNATLKGENYSSDVSFWMPYCGNVGMHDASWRSTFGGNIYKRNGSHGCVNLPYAAAKTIFENIAAGYPVLVYELPGTESPKAIAMDQGASVVDAINGIGEVSLGSEGAITNARNAYNGLSEEAKSYVT
;
A
#
# COMPACT_ATOMS: atom_id res chain seq x y z
N LYS A 1 -8.56 28.75 -11.51
CA LYS A 1 -9.67 29.69 -11.16
C LYS A 1 -9.34 30.50 -9.90
N GLU A 2 -9.02 29.84 -8.76
CA GLU A 2 -8.71 30.55 -7.49
C GLU A 2 -7.50 31.48 -7.60
N LEU A 3 -6.40 31.04 -8.23
CA LEU A 3 -5.22 31.88 -8.41
C LEU A 3 -5.50 33.14 -9.25
N GLU A 4 -6.33 33.01 -10.28
CA GLU A 4 -6.72 34.16 -11.12
C GLU A 4 -7.62 35.13 -10.36
N GLN A 5 -8.50 34.61 -9.49
CA GLN A 5 -9.34 35.45 -8.67
C GLN A 5 -8.52 36.14 -7.58
N LEU A 6 -7.60 35.42 -6.94
CA LEU A 6 -6.68 36.01 -5.95
C LEU A 6 -5.85 37.17 -6.55
N LYS A 7 -5.35 37.00 -7.77
CA LYS A 7 -4.65 38.12 -8.46
C LYS A 7 -5.54 39.33 -8.63
N LYS A 8 -6.78 39.14 -9.08
CA LYS A 8 -7.75 40.26 -9.25
C LYS A 8 -8.04 40.97 -7.94
N ASP A 9 -8.14 40.23 -6.83
CA ASP A 9 -8.40 40.81 -5.53
C ASP A 9 -7.20 41.62 -5.01
N ILE A 10 -5.98 41.11 -5.21
CA ILE A 10 -4.72 41.82 -4.90
C ILE A 10 -4.61 43.11 -5.73
N ASP A 11 -4.83 43.01 -7.05
CA ASP A 11 -4.77 44.15 -7.96
C ASP A 11 -5.83 45.22 -7.62
N ALA A 12 -6.97 44.80 -7.09
CA ALA A 12 -8.04 45.70 -6.66
C ALA A 12 -7.78 46.35 -5.30
N GLY A 13 -6.76 45.92 -4.54
CA GLY A 13 -6.41 46.45 -3.22
C GLY A 13 -7.53 46.30 -2.18
N LYS A 14 -8.37 45.27 -2.31
CA LYS A 14 -9.48 45.00 -1.43
C LYS A 14 -9.20 43.85 -0.48
N ASP A 15 -9.49 44.04 0.79
CA ASP A 15 -9.55 42.94 1.75
C ASP A 15 -10.79 42.10 1.43
N VAL A 16 -10.56 40.85 1.03
CA VAL A 16 -11.62 39.90 0.67
C VAL A 16 -11.49 38.65 1.54
N THR A 17 -12.55 38.30 2.23
CA THR A 17 -12.68 37.00 2.91
C THR A 17 -13.69 36.17 2.14
N ARG A 18 -13.30 34.99 1.73
CA ARG A 18 -14.18 34.02 1.07
C ARG A 18 -13.70 32.60 1.32
N ASP A 19 -14.62 31.67 1.21
CA ASP A 19 -14.28 30.25 1.22
C ASP A 19 -13.63 29.85 -0.11
N PRO A 20 -12.53 29.09 -0.10
CA PRO A 20 -11.91 28.56 -1.31
C PRO A 20 -12.87 27.63 -2.05
N VAL A 21 -12.80 27.64 -3.38
CA VAL A 21 -13.51 26.63 -4.20
C VAL A 21 -12.63 25.38 -4.29
N TYR A 22 -12.96 24.41 -3.49
CA TYR A 22 -12.25 23.12 -3.49
C TYR A 22 -12.57 22.30 -4.74
N ALA A 23 -11.57 21.66 -5.30
CA ALA A 23 -11.76 20.68 -6.39
C ALA A 23 -12.39 19.38 -5.86
N GLN A 24 -12.15 19.10 -4.59
CA GLN A 24 -12.74 18.00 -3.82
C GLN A 24 -12.96 18.47 -2.40
N THR A 25 -14.13 18.22 -1.86
CA THR A 25 -14.49 18.55 -0.47
C THR A 25 -14.42 17.29 0.38
N ALA A 26 -14.03 17.45 1.64
CA ALA A 26 -14.17 16.40 2.65
C ALA A 26 -15.64 16.03 2.87
N ASN A 27 -15.90 14.80 3.32
CA ASN A 27 -17.26 14.36 3.67
C ASN A 27 -17.83 15.12 4.87
N SER A 28 -16.96 15.59 5.75
CA SER A 28 -17.30 16.49 6.86
C SER A 28 -16.10 17.40 7.15
N HIS A 29 -16.30 18.44 7.94
CA HIS A 29 -15.24 19.35 8.42
C HIS A 29 -14.97 19.17 9.92
N GLY A 30 -15.32 18.01 10.49
CA GLY A 30 -15.02 17.64 11.87
C GLY A 30 -13.64 17.00 12.02
N GLU A 31 -13.29 16.61 13.23
CA GLU A 31 -12.04 15.87 13.53
C GLU A 31 -11.96 14.52 12.80
N ASN A 32 -13.11 13.94 12.43
CA ASN A 32 -13.27 12.69 11.68
C ASN A 32 -13.99 12.98 10.36
N ASP A 33 -13.34 13.68 9.45
CA ASP A 33 -13.93 14.08 8.15
C ASP A 33 -14.08 12.90 7.17
N TYR A 34 -13.51 11.73 7.48
CA TYR A 34 -13.67 10.47 6.74
C TYR A 34 -14.89 9.64 7.22
N GLY A 35 -15.57 10.06 8.31
CA GLY A 35 -16.77 9.40 8.85
C GLY A 35 -16.46 8.04 9.54
N ASP A 36 -17.50 7.21 9.70
CA ASP A 36 -17.42 5.96 10.47
C ASP A 36 -17.26 4.71 9.60
N THR A 37 -17.32 4.85 8.28
CA THR A 37 -17.17 3.75 7.32
C THR A 37 -16.11 4.11 6.29
N TYR A 38 -14.95 3.47 6.38
CA TYR A 38 -13.78 3.79 5.56
C TYR A 38 -12.78 2.62 5.56
N VAL A 39 -11.83 2.68 4.63
CA VAL A 39 -10.70 1.75 4.56
C VAL A 39 -9.42 2.50 4.88
N GLU A 40 -8.59 1.95 5.75
CA GLU A 40 -7.20 2.35 5.96
C GLU A 40 -6.25 1.37 5.28
N ILE A 41 -5.31 1.90 4.50
CA ILE A 41 -4.29 1.13 3.80
C ILE A 41 -2.92 1.66 4.22
N ASN A 42 -2.28 0.95 5.15
CA ASN A 42 -0.93 1.25 5.60
C ASN A 42 0.09 0.54 4.70
N LEU A 43 0.70 1.28 3.78
CA LEU A 43 1.68 0.74 2.83
C LEU A 43 2.98 0.28 3.50
N THR A 44 3.37 0.90 4.61
CA THR A 44 4.56 0.50 5.38
C THR A 44 4.37 -0.85 6.04
N ALA A 45 3.22 -1.05 6.70
CA ALA A 45 2.87 -2.31 7.33
C ALA A 45 2.45 -3.40 6.33
N GLN A 46 2.03 -3.01 5.11
CA GLN A 46 1.34 -3.87 4.14
C GLN A 46 0.08 -4.49 4.76
N HIS A 47 -0.65 -3.66 5.52
CA HIS A 47 -1.80 -4.05 6.32
C HIS A 47 -2.97 -3.09 6.12
N LEU A 48 -4.18 -3.63 6.01
CA LEU A 48 -5.42 -2.92 5.74
C LEU A 48 -6.42 -3.14 6.87
N TYR A 49 -7.10 -2.06 7.24
CA TYR A 49 -8.24 -2.09 8.15
C TYR A 49 -9.47 -1.55 7.41
N PHE A 50 -10.59 -2.24 7.54
CA PHE A 50 -11.88 -1.76 7.09
C PHE A 50 -12.81 -1.56 8.27
N TYR A 51 -13.25 -0.34 8.45
CA TYR A 51 -14.23 0.05 9.47
C TYR A 51 -15.59 0.28 8.83
N LYS A 52 -16.64 -0.19 9.49
CA LYS A 52 -18.03 0.06 9.12
C LYS A 52 -18.82 0.49 10.34
N ASN A 53 -19.44 1.66 10.28
CA ASN A 53 -20.18 2.25 11.40
C ASN A 53 -19.33 2.28 12.69
N GLY A 54 -18.07 2.66 12.60
CA GLY A 54 -17.10 2.72 13.69
C GLY A 54 -16.57 1.37 14.18
N ASN A 55 -16.99 0.25 13.61
CA ASN A 55 -16.52 -1.08 14.01
C ASN A 55 -15.51 -1.62 13.01
N LEU A 56 -14.42 -2.21 13.51
CA LEU A 56 -13.46 -2.93 12.70
C LEU A 56 -14.10 -4.22 12.16
N VAL A 57 -14.17 -4.33 10.82
CA VAL A 57 -14.81 -5.46 10.12
C VAL A 57 -13.79 -6.34 9.41
N VAL A 58 -12.73 -5.74 8.87
CA VAL A 58 -11.62 -6.47 8.24
C VAL A 58 -10.31 -5.94 8.77
N ASP A 59 -9.43 -6.87 9.11
CA ASP A 59 -8.06 -6.72 9.53
C ASP A 59 -7.24 -7.73 8.71
N SER A 60 -6.46 -7.26 7.73
CA SER A 60 -5.87 -8.14 6.72
C SER A 60 -4.57 -7.62 6.13
N ASP A 61 -3.62 -8.51 5.99
CA ASP A 61 -2.45 -8.27 5.14
C ASP A 61 -2.86 -8.15 3.67
N PHE A 62 -2.08 -7.36 2.92
CA PHE A 62 -2.23 -7.20 1.47
C PHE A 62 -0.87 -7.14 0.76
N VAL A 63 -0.88 -7.06 -0.57
CA VAL A 63 0.31 -6.73 -1.37
C VAL A 63 0.01 -5.53 -2.24
N SER A 64 0.76 -4.44 -2.05
CA SER A 64 0.66 -3.21 -2.83
C SER A 64 1.44 -3.26 -4.15
N GLY A 65 1.51 -2.12 -4.81
CA GLY A 65 2.25 -1.91 -6.06
C GLY A 65 3.74 -2.16 -5.93
N ASN A 66 4.35 -2.67 -7.00
CA ASN A 66 5.77 -2.98 -7.07
C ASN A 66 6.62 -1.72 -7.20
N ILE A 67 7.26 -1.31 -6.10
CA ILE A 67 8.08 -0.09 -6.07
C ILE A 67 9.35 -0.21 -6.91
N SER A 68 9.95 -1.40 -7.05
CA SER A 68 11.16 -1.58 -7.87
C SER A 68 10.91 -1.40 -9.37
N LYS A 69 9.64 -1.48 -9.79
CA LYS A 69 9.20 -1.24 -11.17
C LYS A 69 8.51 0.12 -11.35
N GLY A 70 8.52 0.98 -10.32
CA GLY A 70 7.84 2.28 -10.37
C GLY A 70 6.31 2.21 -10.27
N ASN A 71 5.76 1.07 -9.87
CA ASN A 71 4.32 0.84 -9.77
C ASN A 71 3.80 1.05 -8.33
N GLY A 72 4.35 1.99 -7.57
CA GLY A 72 3.91 2.26 -6.19
C GLY A 72 2.42 2.58 -6.12
N THR A 73 1.75 2.08 -5.09
CA THR A 73 0.35 2.43 -4.80
C THR A 73 0.27 3.91 -4.39
N PRO A 74 -0.63 4.72 -5.00
CA PRO A 74 -0.71 6.15 -4.70
C PRO A 74 -1.15 6.41 -3.25
N VAL A 75 -0.39 7.26 -2.55
CA VAL A 75 -0.75 7.78 -1.21
C VAL A 75 -1.78 8.90 -1.35
N GLY A 76 -2.76 8.95 -0.45
CA GLY A 76 -3.78 9.98 -0.41
C GLY A 76 -5.10 9.51 0.18
N ALA A 77 -6.08 10.40 0.20
CA ALA A 77 -7.46 10.09 0.56
C ALA A 77 -8.32 10.11 -0.71
N TYR A 78 -8.99 9.01 -0.98
CA TYR A 78 -9.76 8.79 -2.20
C TYR A 78 -11.15 8.26 -1.89
N PRO A 79 -12.18 8.60 -2.65
CA PRO A 79 -13.43 7.87 -2.58
C PRO A 79 -13.35 6.56 -3.36
N VAL A 80 -14.03 5.51 -2.91
CA VAL A 80 -14.34 4.37 -3.78
C VAL A 80 -15.15 4.90 -4.97
N THR A 81 -14.69 4.63 -6.19
CA THR A 81 -15.34 5.17 -7.39
C THR A 81 -16.60 4.39 -7.74
N TYR A 82 -16.50 3.07 -7.73
CA TYR A 82 -17.61 2.12 -7.92
C TYR A 82 -17.21 0.74 -7.38
N THR A 83 -18.11 -0.21 -7.44
CA THR A 83 -17.82 -1.62 -7.14
C THR A 83 -18.31 -2.51 -8.29
N GLU A 84 -17.51 -3.51 -8.66
CA GLU A 84 -17.85 -4.42 -9.77
C GLU A 84 -17.49 -5.87 -9.42
N ARG A 85 -18.43 -6.79 -9.68
CA ARG A 85 -18.18 -8.24 -9.57
C ARG A 85 -17.67 -8.81 -10.88
N ASN A 86 -16.75 -9.79 -10.77
CA ASN A 86 -16.22 -10.54 -11.90
C ASN A 86 -15.64 -9.64 -12.99
N ALA A 87 -14.83 -8.67 -12.58
CA ALA A 87 -14.14 -7.75 -13.44
C ALA A 87 -12.90 -8.39 -14.06
N THR A 88 -12.57 -7.97 -15.30
CA THR A 88 -11.29 -8.31 -15.93
C THR A 88 -10.41 -7.07 -15.96
N LEU A 89 -9.36 -7.05 -15.15
CA LEU A 89 -8.38 -5.95 -15.07
C LEU A 89 -7.36 -6.11 -16.19
N LYS A 90 -7.28 -5.13 -17.07
CA LYS A 90 -6.39 -5.14 -18.22
C LYS A 90 -5.36 -4.02 -18.13
N GLY A 91 -4.11 -4.33 -18.40
CA GLY A 91 -3.02 -3.38 -18.61
C GLY A 91 -2.24 -3.74 -19.88
N GLU A 92 -1.16 -3.01 -20.15
CA GLU A 92 -0.37 -3.18 -21.36
C GLU A 92 0.12 -4.63 -21.55
N ASN A 93 0.51 -5.30 -20.47
CA ASN A 93 1.13 -6.63 -20.50
C ASN A 93 0.44 -7.65 -19.57
N TYR A 94 -0.79 -7.39 -19.13
CA TYR A 94 -1.53 -8.32 -18.28
C TYR A 94 -3.03 -8.26 -18.49
N SER A 95 -3.68 -9.38 -18.18
CA SER A 95 -5.13 -9.49 -18.06
C SER A 95 -5.39 -10.40 -16.86
N SER A 96 -6.15 -9.93 -15.86
CA SER A 96 -6.40 -10.66 -14.62
C SER A 96 -7.89 -10.58 -14.28
N ASP A 97 -8.53 -11.73 -14.13
CA ASP A 97 -9.90 -11.81 -13.66
C ASP A 97 -9.92 -11.75 -12.14
N VAL A 98 -10.81 -10.92 -11.59
CA VAL A 98 -10.99 -10.73 -10.16
C VAL A 98 -12.49 -10.85 -9.82
N SER A 99 -12.80 -11.40 -8.65
CA SER A 99 -14.18 -11.55 -8.22
C SER A 99 -14.77 -10.24 -7.70
N PHE A 100 -13.93 -9.38 -7.12
CA PHE A 100 -14.34 -8.16 -6.44
C PHE A 100 -13.40 -7.03 -6.86
N TRP A 101 -13.93 -6.02 -7.54
CA TRP A 101 -13.19 -4.85 -7.95
C TRP A 101 -13.73 -3.58 -7.31
N MET A 102 -12.86 -2.83 -6.64
CA MET A 102 -13.19 -1.60 -5.90
C MET A 102 -12.15 -0.53 -6.21
N PRO A 103 -12.25 0.17 -7.37
CA PRO A 103 -11.32 1.25 -7.72
C PRO A 103 -11.53 2.48 -6.87
N TYR A 104 -10.41 3.21 -6.59
CA TYR A 104 -10.43 4.45 -5.82
C TYR A 104 -9.53 5.54 -6.41
N CYS A 105 -8.51 5.20 -7.20
CA CYS A 105 -7.61 6.18 -7.80
C CYS A 105 -7.29 5.79 -9.25
N GLY A 106 -8.03 6.35 -10.22
CA GLY A 106 -7.90 5.98 -11.62
C GLY A 106 -8.09 4.48 -11.82
N ASN A 107 -7.07 3.79 -12.33
CA ASN A 107 -7.06 2.34 -12.53
C ASN A 107 -6.48 1.56 -11.32
N VAL A 108 -6.29 2.23 -10.18
CA VAL A 108 -5.84 1.59 -8.95
C VAL A 108 -7.03 1.34 -8.03
N GLY A 109 -7.12 0.14 -7.49
CA GLY A 109 -8.20 -0.28 -6.60
C GLY A 109 -7.81 -1.46 -5.73
N MET A 110 -8.75 -1.85 -4.88
CA MET A 110 -8.69 -3.06 -4.06
C MET A 110 -9.36 -4.21 -4.81
N HIS A 111 -8.78 -5.40 -4.76
CA HIS A 111 -9.36 -6.60 -5.35
C HIS A 111 -8.79 -7.89 -4.74
N ASP A 112 -9.49 -9.00 -4.89
CA ASP A 112 -8.96 -10.31 -4.56
C ASP A 112 -7.84 -10.73 -5.52
N ALA A 113 -6.87 -11.47 -5.01
CA ALA A 113 -5.74 -11.97 -5.78
C ALA A 113 -5.55 -13.48 -5.54
N SER A 114 -6.41 -14.29 -6.17
CA SER A 114 -6.45 -15.74 -6.02
C SER A 114 -5.15 -16.45 -6.47
N TRP A 115 -4.33 -15.77 -7.27
CA TRP A 115 -3.00 -16.26 -7.69
C TRP A 115 -1.91 -16.11 -6.64
N ARG A 116 -2.21 -15.45 -5.50
CA ARG A 116 -1.26 -15.29 -4.38
C ARG A 116 -1.64 -16.19 -3.23
N SER A 117 -0.64 -16.89 -2.71
CA SER A 117 -0.77 -17.70 -1.49
C SER A 117 -0.31 -16.96 -0.23
N THR A 118 0.42 -15.85 -0.40
CA THR A 118 1.00 -15.07 0.71
C THR A 118 0.79 -13.59 0.51
N PHE A 119 0.57 -12.89 1.61
CA PHE A 119 0.34 -11.45 1.66
C PHE A 119 1.20 -10.81 2.76
N GLY A 120 1.31 -9.48 2.75
CA GLY A 120 2.07 -8.70 3.73
C GLY A 120 3.59 -8.77 3.56
N GLY A 121 4.30 -8.25 4.55
CA GLY A 121 5.76 -8.20 4.53
C GLY A 121 6.30 -7.34 3.39
N ASN A 122 7.49 -7.68 2.90
CA ASN A 122 8.19 -6.93 1.83
C ASN A 122 7.96 -7.50 0.42
N ILE A 123 6.91 -8.30 0.23
CA ILE A 123 6.58 -8.90 -1.08
C ILE A 123 6.45 -7.83 -2.16
N TYR A 124 5.82 -6.69 -1.84
CA TYR A 124 5.58 -5.59 -2.77
C TYR A 124 6.87 -4.99 -3.36
N LYS A 125 8.00 -5.07 -2.64
CA LYS A 125 9.26 -4.49 -3.11
C LYS A 125 9.74 -5.09 -4.42
N ARG A 126 9.52 -6.40 -4.64
CA ARG A 126 10.01 -7.14 -5.83
C ARG A 126 8.91 -7.85 -6.61
N ASN A 127 7.84 -8.30 -5.93
CA ASN A 127 6.71 -9.04 -6.50
C ASN A 127 5.37 -8.40 -6.14
N GLY A 128 5.31 -7.07 -6.19
CA GLY A 128 4.10 -6.29 -6.02
C GLY A 128 3.19 -6.30 -7.24
N SER A 129 2.07 -5.63 -7.12
CA SER A 129 1.10 -5.40 -8.21
C SER A 129 1.54 -4.28 -9.16
N HIS A 130 0.69 -3.90 -10.10
CA HIS A 130 0.86 -2.71 -10.94
C HIS A 130 0.28 -1.43 -10.30
N GLY A 131 0.12 -1.42 -8.99
CA GLY A 131 -0.40 -0.29 -8.20
C GLY A 131 -1.60 -0.66 -7.33
N CYS A 132 -2.37 -1.67 -7.72
CA CYS A 132 -3.54 -2.14 -6.98
C CYS A 132 -3.17 -2.78 -5.63
N VAL A 133 -4.14 -2.79 -4.73
CA VAL A 133 -4.07 -3.47 -3.43
C VAL A 133 -4.63 -4.88 -3.59
N ASN A 134 -3.75 -5.85 -3.61
CA ASN A 134 -4.06 -7.26 -3.76
C ASN A 134 -4.41 -7.85 -2.39
N LEU A 135 -5.62 -8.35 -2.23
CA LEU A 135 -6.16 -8.88 -0.99
C LEU A 135 -6.39 -10.40 -1.04
N PRO A 136 -6.35 -11.08 0.12
CA PRO A 136 -6.97 -12.40 0.25
C PRO A 136 -8.44 -12.35 -0.18
N TYR A 137 -8.93 -13.42 -0.80
CA TYR A 137 -10.31 -13.51 -1.29
C TYR A 137 -11.36 -13.16 -0.22
N ALA A 138 -11.21 -13.70 0.99
CA ALA A 138 -12.16 -13.46 2.07
C ALA A 138 -12.21 -11.98 2.50
N ALA A 139 -11.06 -11.32 2.59
CA ALA A 139 -10.98 -9.90 2.93
C ALA A 139 -11.63 -9.04 1.84
N ALA A 140 -11.26 -9.26 0.57
CA ALA A 140 -11.84 -8.55 -0.57
C ALA A 140 -13.36 -8.73 -0.64
N LYS A 141 -13.86 -9.96 -0.44
CA LYS A 141 -15.30 -10.26 -0.40
C LYS A 141 -16.01 -9.48 0.69
N THR A 142 -15.48 -9.52 1.92
CA THR A 142 -16.11 -8.85 3.06
C THR A 142 -16.15 -7.34 2.87
N ILE A 143 -15.06 -6.73 2.37
CA ILE A 143 -15.05 -5.29 2.05
C ILE A 143 -16.09 -5.00 0.98
N PHE A 144 -16.07 -5.72 -0.14
CA PHE A 144 -16.96 -5.53 -1.27
C PHE A 144 -18.45 -5.58 -0.89
N GLU A 145 -18.82 -6.51 -0.02
CA GLU A 145 -20.21 -6.69 0.44
C GLU A 145 -20.66 -5.59 1.42
N ASN A 146 -19.74 -4.77 1.92
CA ASN A 146 -20.00 -3.78 2.96
C ASN A 146 -19.60 -2.35 2.60
N ILE A 147 -18.98 -2.13 1.43
CA ILE A 147 -18.56 -0.81 0.95
C ILE A 147 -19.40 -0.38 -0.25
N ALA A 148 -19.45 0.92 -0.51
CA ALA A 148 -20.12 1.48 -1.67
C ALA A 148 -19.30 2.63 -2.28
N ALA A 149 -19.68 3.09 -3.47
CA ALA A 149 -19.12 4.29 -4.07
C ALA A 149 -19.22 5.49 -3.10
N GLY A 150 -18.18 6.30 -3.03
CA GLY A 150 -18.09 7.46 -2.17
C GLY A 150 -17.48 7.20 -0.78
N TYR A 151 -17.39 5.96 -0.31
CA TYR A 151 -16.71 5.67 0.96
C TYR A 151 -15.20 5.94 0.88
N PRO A 152 -14.61 6.55 1.92
CA PRO A 152 -13.20 6.92 1.94
C PRO A 152 -12.26 5.71 1.96
N VAL A 153 -11.15 5.85 1.22
CA VAL A 153 -9.99 4.98 1.25
C VAL A 153 -8.78 5.85 1.57
N LEU A 154 -8.21 5.64 2.75
CA LEU A 154 -7.07 6.38 3.28
C LEU A 154 -5.80 5.56 3.04
N VAL A 155 -4.97 5.99 2.09
CA VAL A 155 -3.71 5.31 1.74
C VAL A 155 -2.55 6.12 2.27
N TYR A 156 -1.72 5.53 3.12
CA TYR A 156 -0.62 6.22 3.76
C TYR A 156 0.61 5.34 3.97
N GLU A 157 1.75 6.01 4.16
CA GLU A 157 2.99 5.44 4.67
C GLU A 157 3.21 5.94 6.09
N LEU A 158 3.55 5.05 7.01
CA LEU A 158 3.83 5.38 8.40
C LEU A 158 5.08 4.63 8.86
N PRO A 159 6.27 5.22 8.71
CA PRO A 159 7.53 4.61 9.14
C PRO A 159 7.49 4.21 10.63
N GLY A 160 8.01 3.03 10.93
CA GLY A 160 7.98 2.43 12.27
C GLY A 160 6.78 1.52 12.52
N THR A 161 5.93 1.31 11.50
CA THR A 161 4.82 0.35 11.56
C THR A 161 5.07 -0.91 10.70
N GLU A 162 6.31 -1.14 10.28
CA GLU A 162 6.70 -2.33 9.54
C GLU A 162 6.29 -3.59 10.33
N SER A 163 5.65 -4.53 9.64
CA SER A 163 5.25 -5.79 10.28
C SER A 163 6.47 -6.62 10.70
N PRO A 164 6.38 -7.43 11.76
CA PRO A 164 7.47 -8.35 12.14
C PRO A 164 7.95 -9.19 10.95
N LYS A 165 7.05 -9.63 10.09
CA LYS A 165 7.35 -10.32 8.85
C LYS A 165 8.18 -9.47 7.89
N ALA A 166 7.86 -8.18 7.71
CA ALA A 166 8.63 -7.28 6.86
C ALA A 166 10.05 -7.11 7.39
N ILE A 167 10.19 -6.92 8.70
CA ILE A 167 11.49 -6.81 9.36
C ILE A 167 12.32 -8.09 9.17
N ALA A 168 11.72 -9.26 9.39
CA ALA A 168 12.39 -10.55 9.20
C ALA A 168 12.83 -10.77 7.73
N MET A 169 11.99 -10.40 6.77
CA MET A 169 12.33 -10.47 5.34
C MET A 169 13.51 -9.55 4.98
N ASP A 170 13.55 -8.32 5.49
CA ASP A 170 14.66 -7.39 5.23
C ASP A 170 15.96 -7.88 5.89
N GLN A 171 15.88 -8.41 7.10
CA GLN A 171 17.04 -8.99 7.78
C GLN A 171 17.61 -10.18 7.01
N GLY A 172 16.75 -11.07 6.54
CA GLY A 172 17.16 -12.20 5.69
C GLY A 172 17.79 -11.74 4.37
N ALA A 173 17.17 -10.78 3.69
CA ALA A 173 17.68 -10.20 2.45
C ALA A 173 19.07 -9.57 2.65
N SER A 174 19.31 -8.85 3.75
CA SER A 174 20.61 -8.24 4.07
C SER A 174 21.71 -9.30 4.20
N VAL A 175 21.39 -10.47 4.75
CA VAL A 175 22.36 -11.58 4.85
C VAL A 175 22.61 -12.18 3.46
N VAL A 176 21.59 -12.35 2.63
CA VAL A 176 21.76 -12.82 1.24
C VAL A 176 22.66 -11.85 0.46
N ASP A 177 22.46 -10.55 0.59
CA ASP A 177 23.31 -9.54 -0.06
C ASP A 177 24.76 -9.62 0.45
N ALA A 178 24.97 -9.83 1.75
CA ALA A 178 26.30 -10.02 2.32
C ALA A 178 26.99 -11.29 1.79
N ILE A 179 26.26 -12.39 1.63
CA ILE A 179 26.76 -13.64 1.04
C ILE A 179 27.12 -13.42 -0.42
N ASN A 180 26.23 -12.81 -1.20
CA ASN A 180 26.46 -12.54 -2.63
C ASN A 180 27.64 -11.58 -2.83
N GLY A 181 27.85 -10.65 -1.90
CA GLY A 181 28.97 -9.70 -1.91
C GLY A 181 30.35 -10.36 -1.70
N ILE A 182 30.43 -11.61 -1.24
CA ILE A 182 31.70 -12.34 -1.10
C ILE A 182 32.32 -12.61 -2.49
N GLY A 183 31.48 -12.85 -3.51
CA GLY A 183 31.93 -13.17 -4.86
C GLY A 183 32.76 -14.46 -4.94
N GLU A 184 33.82 -14.47 -5.77
CA GLU A 184 34.74 -15.60 -5.82
C GLU A 184 35.54 -15.72 -4.52
N VAL A 185 35.49 -16.90 -3.90
CA VAL A 185 36.14 -17.15 -2.63
C VAL A 185 37.67 -17.26 -2.81
N SER A 186 38.41 -16.49 -2.06
CA SER A 186 39.87 -16.47 -2.00
C SER A 186 40.36 -16.45 -0.53
N LEU A 187 41.67 -16.56 -0.33
CA LEU A 187 42.25 -16.44 1.00
C LEU A 187 41.97 -15.09 1.68
N GLY A 188 41.69 -14.06 0.90
CA GLY A 188 41.29 -12.75 1.42
C GLY A 188 39.79 -12.64 1.82
N SER A 189 38.98 -13.65 1.55
CA SER A 189 37.54 -13.62 1.80
C SER A 189 37.13 -14.01 3.23
N GLU A 190 38.08 -14.42 4.09
CA GLU A 190 37.81 -14.91 5.46
C GLU A 190 36.99 -13.93 6.30
N GLY A 191 37.33 -12.63 6.26
CA GLY A 191 36.62 -11.58 7.00
C GLY A 191 35.17 -11.45 6.52
N ALA A 192 34.93 -11.43 5.20
CA ALA A 192 33.59 -11.30 4.63
C ALA A 192 32.71 -12.53 4.96
N ILE A 193 33.28 -13.75 4.84
CA ILE A 193 32.61 -15.00 5.21
C ILE A 193 32.23 -15.00 6.70
N THR A 194 33.16 -14.61 7.56
CA THR A 194 32.92 -14.55 9.01
C THR A 194 31.80 -13.55 9.34
N ASN A 195 31.81 -12.37 8.74
CA ASN A 195 30.77 -11.36 8.93
C ASN A 195 29.38 -11.86 8.46
N ALA A 196 29.30 -12.45 7.28
CA ALA A 196 28.05 -13.00 6.77
C ALA A 196 27.50 -14.13 7.68
N ARG A 197 28.40 -15.00 8.17
CA ARG A 197 28.02 -16.09 9.11
C ARG A 197 27.53 -15.53 10.45
N ASN A 198 28.20 -14.54 10.99
CA ASN A 198 27.78 -13.92 12.24
C ASN A 198 26.43 -13.19 12.08
N ALA A 199 26.21 -12.50 10.95
CA ALA A 199 24.94 -11.87 10.63
C ALA A 199 23.81 -12.92 10.56
N TYR A 200 24.04 -14.05 9.84
CA TYR A 200 23.08 -15.16 9.76
C TYR A 200 22.77 -15.75 11.15
N ASN A 201 23.78 -16.00 11.96
CA ASN A 201 23.60 -16.60 13.28
C ASN A 201 22.83 -15.70 14.24
N GLY A 202 22.89 -14.37 14.04
CA GLY A 202 22.13 -13.38 14.83
C GLY A 202 20.67 -13.24 14.41
N LEU A 203 20.23 -13.85 13.30
CA LEU A 203 18.84 -13.77 12.85
C LEU A 203 17.90 -14.61 13.72
N SER A 204 16.63 -14.16 13.81
CA SER A 204 15.52 -15.00 14.27
C SER A 204 15.29 -16.18 13.33
N GLU A 205 14.63 -17.24 13.81
CA GLU A 205 14.28 -18.40 12.94
C GLU A 205 13.42 -18.00 11.74
N GLU A 206 12.49 -17.04 11.94
CA GLU A 206 11.69 -16.48 10.85
C GLU A 206 12.58 -15.78 9.81
N ALA A 207 13.50 -14.92 10.24
CA ALA A 207 14.41 -14.21 9.34
C ALA A 207 15.35 -15.16 8.59
N LYS A 208 15.83 -16.24 9.24
CA LYS A 208 16.63 -17.30 8.61
C LYS A 208 15.88 -17.99 7.46
N SER A 209 14.56 -18.14 7.57
CA SER A 209 13.74 -18.76 6.52
C SER A 209 13.71 -17.98 5.21
N TYR A 210 14.12 -16.70 5.24
CA TYR A 210 14.24 -15.84 4.05
C TYR A 210 15.66 -15.78 3.47
N VAL A 211 16.61 -16.48 4.06
CA VAL A 211 17.98 -16.62 3.52
C VAL A 211 18.02 -17.81 2.57
N THR A 212 17.79 -17.56 1.26
CA THR A 212 17.68 -18.61 0.22
C THR A 212 18.59 -18.29 -0.96
#